data_5d28a204f62dd5f1ba38e354e66969df
#
_entry.id   5d28a204f62dd5f1ba38e354e66969df
#
_cell.length_a   1.000
_cell.length_b   1.000
_cell.length_c   1.000
_cell.angle_alpha   90.00
_cell.angle_beta   90.00
_cell.angle_gamma   90.00
#
_symmetry.space_group_name_H-M   'P 1'
#
loop_
_entity.id
_entity.type
_entity.pdbx_description
1 polymer ?
#
loop_
_entity_poly.entity_id
_entity_poly.type
_entity_poly.pdbx_seq_one_letter_code
_entity_poly.pdbx_strand_id
1 'polypeptide(L)'
;NKAELFDVFSKSKNINFLSAARIFLFGARDVWFVVGLPIFFYSIFSDGSVDGNKKAFFIIGSFMAAWIILYGIIQAYSPKLFLKEDNKKINLVDISKNWVLYLLINLILLTFLLFFFSEIFLTTIFLFSGLFIFCVIFFVNSSIHSYLILHFSKMNRVSLDVGFYYMANATGRFFGTLLSGLSYQFGGLTLSLALSTIMIAFCLYLTSFLKESYNEEKI
;
A
#
# COMPACT_ATOMS: atom_id res chain seq x y z
N ASN A 1 -4.24 18.61 30.46
CA ASN A 1 -4.78 19.37 29.34
C ASN A 1 -5.39 18.38 28.36
N LYS A 2 -6.72 18.48 28.14
CA LYS A 2 -7.35 17.74 27.05
C LYS A 2 -6.87 18.35 25.75
N ALA A 3 -6.28 17.53 24.87
CA ALA A 3 -5.93 17.96 23.52
C ALA A 3 -7.21 18.39 22.80
N GLU A 4 -7.23 19.58 22.24
CA GLU A 4 -8.33 20.01 21.39
C GLU A 4 -8.34 19.18 20.10
N LEU A 5 -9.53 18.95 19.52
CA LEU A 5 -9.68 18.14 18.30
C LEU A 5 -8.77 18.63 17.15
N PHE A 6 -8.48 19.91 17.09
CA PHE A 6 -7.57 20.52 16.10
C PHE A 6 -6.08 20.28 16.40
N ASP A 7 -5.70 19.92 17.62
CA ASP A 7 -4.32 19.58 17.98
C ASP A 7 -3.87 18.23 17.37
N VAL A 8 -4.81 17.43 16.86
CA VAL A 8 -4.54 16.17 16.17
C VAL A 8 -3.82 16.42 14.84
N PHE A 9 -4.10 17.54 14.15
CA PHE A 9 -3.41 17.89 12.92
C PHE A 9 -1.97 18.32 13.20
N SER A 10 -1.04 17.76 12.45
CA SER A 10 0.37 18.10 12.63
C SER A 10 0.68 19.51 12.11
N LYS A 11 1.53 20.25 12.83
CA LYS A 11 2.09 21.52 12.36
C LYS A 11 3.21 21.31 11.35
N SER A 12 3.74 20.09 11.22
CA SER A 12 4.80 19.74 10.29
C SER A 12 4.24 19.45 8.89
N LYS A 13 4.72 20.16 7.89
CA LYS A 13 4.32 19.92 6.48
C LYS A 13 4.70 18.49 6.03
N ASN A 14 5.88 17.99 6.43
CA ASN A 14 6.31 16.63 6.09
C ASN A 14 5.36 15.57 6.64
N ILE A 15 4.90 15.72 7.88
CA ILE A 15 3.95 14.77 8.49
C ILE A 15 2.60 14.81 7.78
N ASN A 16 2.11 15.99 7.41
CA ASN A 16 0.85 16.14 6.67
C ASN A 16 0.93 15.51 5.27
N PHE A 17 2.02 15.76 4.52
CA PHE A 17 2.21 15.13 3.21
C PHE A 17 2.42 13.61 3.32
N LEU A 18 3.17 13.14 4.30
CA LEU A 18 3.38 11.71 4.53
C LEU A 18 2.06 11.00 4.91
N SER A 19 1.25 11.62 5.78
CA SER A 19 -0.06 11.09 6.17
C SER A 19 -1.04 11.08 4.99
N ALA A 20 -1.07 12.14 4.18
CA ALA A 20 -1.87 12.17 2.96
C ALA A 20 -1.41 11.10 1.95
N ALA A 21 -0.09 10.95 1.72
CA ALA A 21 0.47 9.88 0.88
C ALA A 21 0.08 8.49 1.39
N ARG A 22 0.01 8.31 2.73
CA ARG A 22 -0.41 7.05 3.35
C ARG A 22 -1.86 6.68 3.04
N ILE A 23 -2.78 7.67 2.98
CA ILE A 23 -4.17 7.44 2.56
C ILE A 23 -4.20 6.77 1.19
N PHE A 24 -3.50 7.34 0.23
CA PHE A 24 -3.46 6.84 -1.14
C PHE A 24 -2.71 5.52 -1.27
N LEU A 25 -1.61 5.33 -0.55
CA LEU A 25 -0.83 4.09 -0.57
C LEU A 25 -1.66 2.89 -0.11
N PHE A 26 -2.33 3.01 1.04
CA PHE A 26 -3.14 1.92 1.59
C PHE A 26 -4.48 1.77 0.88
N GLY A 27 -5.09 2.88 0.48
CA GLY A 27 -6.28 2.86 -0.34
C GLY A 27 -6.05 2.12 -1.66
N ALA A 28 -4.95 2.41 -2.35
CA ALA A 28 -4.58 1.75 -3.60
C ALA A 28 -4.48 0.23 -3.47
N ARG A 29 -3.92 -0.29 -2.38
CA ARG A 29 -3.90 -1.72 -2.11
C ARG A 29 -5.31 -2.27 -1.91
N ASP A 30 -6.10 -1.62 -1.08
CA ASP A 30 -7.40 -2.15 -0.66
C ASP A 30 -8.45 -2.08 -1.78
N VAL A 31 -8.29 -1.19 -2.77
CA VAL A 31 -9.18 -1.10 -3.94
C VAL A 31 -9.26 -2.40 -4.75
N TRP A 32 -8.18 -3.14 -4.89
CA TRP A 32 -8.22 -4.41 -5.63
C TRP A 32 -8.17 -5.64 -4.71
N PHE A 33 -7.61 -5.50 -3.50
CA PHE A 33 -7.29 -6.63 -2.63
C PHE A 33 -8.49 -7.14 -1.81
N VAL A 34 -9.34 -6.24 -1.27
CA VAL A 34 -10.31 -6.63 -0.23
C VAL A 34 -11.53 -7.32 -0.81
N VAL A 35 -12.06 -6.83 -1.92
CA VAL A 35 -13.28 -7.35 -2.58
C VAL A 35 -12.97 -7.86 -3.98
N GLY A 36 -12.28 -7.07 -4.79
CA GLY A 36 -12.06 -7.38 -6.20
C GLY A 36 -11.30 -8.68 -6.42
N LEU A 37 -10.17 -8.86 -5.74
CA LEU A 37 -9.35 -10.06 -5.91
C LEU A 37 -10.03 -11.35 -5.42
N PRO A 38 -10.67 -11.41 -4.24
CA PRO A 38 -11.43 -12.59 -3.82
C PRO A 38 -12.55 -12.98 -4.79
N ILE A 39 -13.32 -12.02 -5.30
CA ILE A 39 -14.39 -12.31 -6.27
C ILE A 39 -13.80 -12.81 -7.60
N PHE A 40 -12.72 -12.18 -8.06
CA PHE A 40 -12.02 -12.62 -9.27
C PHE A 40 -11.48 -14.04 -9.13
N PHE A 41 -10.87 -14.38 -8.01
CA PHE A 41 -10.40 -15.75 -7.77
C PHE A 41 -11.55 -16.75 -7.63
N TYR A 42 -12.65 -16.34 -7.00
CA TYR A 42 -13.82 -17.19 -6.91
C TYR A 42 -14.37 -17.53 -8.30
N SER A 43 -14.41 -16.58 -9.23
CA SER A 43 -14.87 -16.81 -10.60
C SER A 43 -13.96 -17.77 -11.40
N ILE A 44 -12.67 -17.88 -11.03
CA ILE A 44 -11.73 -18.78 -11.70
C ILE A 44 -11.71 -20.17 -11.06
N PHE A 45 -11.78 -20.25 -9.72
CA PHE A 45 -11.56 -21.51 -8.99
C PHE A 45 -12.85 -22.25 -8.66
N SER A 46 -14.02 -21.61 -8.76
CA SER A 46 -15.31 -22.24 -8.55
C SER A 46 -15.85 -22.80 -9.88
N ASP A 47 -16.33 -24.05 -9.87
CA ASP A 47 -17.06 -24.68 -10.96
C ASP A 47 -18.59 -24.65 -10.77
N GLY A 48 -19.07 -23.94 -9.72
CA GLY A 48 -20.49 -23.85 -9.34
C GLY A 48 -21.00 -25.02 -8.51
N SER A 49 -20.27 -26.13 -8.38
CA SER A 49 -20.62 -27.24 -7.48
C SER A 49 -20.39 -26.87 -6.01
N VAL A 50 -21.06 -27.60 -5.10
CA VAL A 50 -20.89 -27.37 -3.66
C VAL A 50 -19.42 -27.60 -3.24
N ASP A 51 -18.77 -28.62 -3.77
CA ASP A 51 -17.40 -28.95 -3.42
C ASP A 51 -16.38 -28.02 -4.12
N GLY A 52 -16.64 -27.61 -5.38
CA GLY A 52 -15.86 -26.60 -6.08
C GLY A 52 -15.91 -25.25 -5.36
N ASN A 53 -17.08 -24.84 -4.88
CA ASN A 53 -17.23 -23.62 -4.10
C ASN A 53 -16.42 -23.67 -2.80
N LYS A 54 -16.48 -24.77 -2.02
CA LYS A 54 -15.69 -24.96 -0.81
C LYS A 54 -14.19 -24.89 -1.11
N LYS A 55 -13.73 -25.54 -2.21
CA LYS A 55 -12.34 -25.52 -2.65
C LYS A 55 -11.89 -24.10 -3.00
N ALA A 56 -12.72 -23.36 -3.75
CA ALA A 56 -12.43 -21.97 -4.09
C ALA A 56 -12.29 -21.09 -2.85
N PHE A 57 -13.20 -21.17 -1.88
CA PHE A 57 -13.08 -20.44 -0.61
C PHE A 57 -11.82 -20.79 0.16
N PHE A 58 -11.45 -22.07 0.22
CA PHE A 58 -10.23 -22.50 0.89
C PHE A 58 -8.98 -21.94 0.22
N ILE A 59 -8.90 -21.96 -1.12
CA ILE A 59 -7.77 -21.40 -1.88
C ILE A 59 -7.66 -19.89 -1.63
N ILE A 60 -8.78 -19.16 -1.72
CA ILE A 60 -8.82 -17.72 -1.51
C ILE A 60 -8.38 -17.38 -0.07
N GLY A 61 -8.95 -18.05 0.93
CA GLY A 61 -8.60 -17.84 2.33
C GLY A 61 -7.12 -18.13 2.61
N SER A 62 -6.57 -19.21 2.05
CA SER A 62 -5.16 -19.56 2.16
C SER A 62 -4.25 -18.53 1.51
N PHE A 63 -4.61 -18.02 0.33
CA PHE A 63 -3.88 -16.94 -0.35
C PHE A 63 -3.86 -15.66 0.50
N MET A 64 -5.02 -15.25 1.01
CA MET A 64 -5.14 -14.05 1.85
C MET A 64 -4.33 -14.19 3.15
N ALA A 65 -4.36 -15.36 3.79
CA ALA A 65 -3.57 -15.65 4.97
C ALA A 65 -2.06 -15.62 4.67
N ALA A 66 -1.62 -16.27 3.59
CA ALA A 66 -0.22 -16.25 3.16
C ALA A 66 0.26 -14.83 2.86
N TRP A 67 -0.59 -14.00 2.24
CA TRP A 67 -0.30 -12.58 1.99
C TRP A 67 -0.05 -11.81 3.28
N ILE A 68 -0.90 -11.97 4.30
CA ILE A 68 -0.76 -11.29 5.59
C ILE A 68 0.49 -11.75 6.33
N ILE A 69 0.81 -13.05 6.29
CA ILE A 69 2.03 -13.61 6.89
C ILE A 69 3.26 -13.03 6.20
N LEU A 70 3.29 -13.03 4.86
CA LEU A 70 4.38 -12.47 4.07
C LEU A 70 4.58 -10.97 4.37
N TYR A 71 3.48 -10.22 4.52
CA TYR A 71 3.51 -8.82 4.97
C TYR A 71 4.27 -8.68 6.29
N GLY A 72 3.90 -9.46 7.30
CA GLY A 72 4.56 -9.42 8.61
C GLY A 72 6.05 -9.73 8.53
N ILE A 73 6.43 -10.75 7.74
CA ILE A 73 7.82 -11.14 7.54
C ILE A 73 8.61 -10.00 6.86
N ILE A 74 8.14 -9.48 5.73
CA ILE A 74 8.84 -8.42 4.98
C ILE A 74 8.95 -7.18 5.84
N GLN A 75 7.89 -6.80 6.56
CA GLN A 75 7.90 -5.64 7.44
C GLN A 75 8.92 -5.77 8.58
N ALA A 76 9.07 -6.97 9.15
CA ALA A 76 10.05 -7.23 10.21
C ALA A 76 11.50 -7.16 9.72
N TYR A 77 11.77 -7.58 8.48
CA TYR A 77 13.12 -7.60 7.91
C TYR A 77 13.50 -6.31 7.16
N SER A 78 12.53 -5.53 6.67
CA SER A 78 12.81 -4.34 5.86
C SER A 78 13.67 -3.29 6.54
N PRO A 79 13.64 -3.05 7.87
CA PRO A 79 14.56 -2.14 8.53
C PRO A 79 16.04 -2.48 8.31
N LYS A 80 16.36 -3.77 8.30
CA LYS A 80 17.73 -4.24 8.07
C LYS A 80 18.25 -3.92 6.66
N LEU A 81 17.34 -3.72 5.69
CA LEU A 81 17.71 -3.37 4.32
C LEU A 81 18.10 -1.90 4.18
N PHE A 82 17.55 -1.01 5.04
CA PHE A 82 17.75 0.43 4.96
C PHE A 82 18.73 0.97 6.00
N LEU A 83 18.92 0.25 7.11
CA LEU A 83 19.74 0.68 8.23
C LEU A 83 21.12 0.00 8.22
N LYS A 84 21.68 -0.35 7.06
CA LYS A 84 23.07 -0.81 7.01
C LYS A 84 24.00 0.29 7.48
N GLU A 85 24.88 -0.08 8.42
CA GLU A 85 25.83 0.75 9.17
C GLU A 85 26.92 1.47 8.35
N ASP A 86 26.84 1.50 7.03
CA ASP A 86 27.79 2.29 6.25
C ASP A 86 27.46 3.78 6.35
N ASN A 87 28.44 4.56 6.79
CA ASN A 87 28.49 6.02 7.03
C ASN A 87 28.02 6.94 5.87
N LYS A 88 27.18 6.45 4.96
CA LYS A 88 26.49 7.24 3.95
C LYS A 88 25.17 7.73 4.51
N LYS A 89 25.01 9.05 4.55
CA LYS A 89 23.72 9.71 4.83
C LYS A 89 22.66 9.15 3.86
N ILE A 90 21.83 8.21 4.35
CA ILE A 90 20.79 7.57 3.55
C ILE A 90 19.60 8.52 3.49
N ASN A 91 19.26 9.03 2.31
CA ASN A 91 18.06 9.83 2.10
C ASN A 91 16.83 8.92 2.01
N LEU A 92 16.15 8.70 3.15
CA LEU A 92 14.94 7.87 3.23
C LEU A 92 13.78 8.42 2.40
N VAL A 93 13.73 9.72 2.17
CA VAL A 93 12.70 10.36 1.33
C VAL A 93 12.87 9.94 -0.13
N ASP A 94 14.09 9.99 -0.65
CA ASP A 94 14.35 9.58 -2.04
C ASP A 94 14.16 8.07 -2.24
N ILE A 95 14.54 7.27 -1.25
CA ILE A 95 14.25 5.83 -1.26
C ILE A 95 12.73 5.60 -1.33
N SER A 96 11.95 6.28 -0.49
CA SER A 96 10.49 6.15 -0.51
C SER A 96 9.90 6.53 -1.88
N LYS A 97 10.36 7.64 -2.50
CA LYS A 97 9.92 8.05 -3.85
C LYS A 97 10.18 6.96 -4.89
N ASN A 98 11.38 6.36 -4.88
CA ASN A 98 11.74 5.31 -5.81
C ASN A 98 10.86 4.05 -5.63
N TRP A 99 10.57 3.65 -4.38
CA TRP A 99 9.70 2.50 -4.12
C TRP A 99 8.24 2.76 -4.52
N VAL A 100 7.72 3.98 -4.34
CA VAL A 100 6.40 4.37 -4.86
C VAL A 100 6.38 4.38 -6.38
N LEU A 101 7.47 4.83 -7.04
CA LEU A 101 7.59 4.77 -8.49
C LEU A 101 7.58 3.33 -9.01
N TYR A 102 8.28 2.40 -8.35
CA TYR A 102 8.24 0.98 -8.72
C TYR A 102 6.84 0.38 -8.56
N LEU A 103 6.09 0.77 -7.51
CA LEU A 103 4.68 0.40 -7.37
C LEU A 103 3.84 0.91 -8.53
N LEU A 104 4.04 2.17 -8.93
CA LEU A 104 3.31 2.78 -10.04
C LEU A 104 3.57 2.04 -11.35
N ILE A 105 4.82 1.76 -11.66
CA ILE A 105 5.21 1.01 -12.87
C ILE A 105 4.57 -0.38 -12.86
N ASN A 106 4.65 -1.09 -11.74
CA ASN A 106 4.06 -2.43 -11.60
C ASN A 106 2.55 -2.41 -11.84
N LEU A 107 1.81 -1.44 -11.27
CA LEU A 107 0.36 -1.32 -11.46
C LEU A 107 -0.02 -0.93 -12.89
N ILE A 108 0.73 -0.04 -13.53
CA ILE A 108 0.53 0.30 -14.95
C ILE A 108 0.66 -0.97 -15.80
N LEU A 109 1.72 -1.76 -15.59
CA LEU A 109 1.93 -3.01 -16.34
C LEU A 109 0.81 -4.02 -16.11
N LEU A 110 0.36 -4.19 -14.86
CA LEU A 110 -0.76 -5.09 -14.55
C LEU A 110 -2.09 -4.63 -15.14
N THR A 111 -2.37 -3.33 -15.07
CA THR A 111 -3.60 -2.76 -15.66
C THR A 111 -3.59 -2.92 -17.18
N PHE A 112 -2.44 -2.65 -17.83
CA PHE A 112 -2.26 -2.85 -19.26
C PHE A 112 -2.43 -4.31 -19.66
N LEU A 113 -1.84 -5.23 -18.90
CA LEU A 113 -1.96 -6.67 -19.11
C LEU A 113 -3.44 -7.10 -19.15
N LEU A 114 -4.23 -6.74 -18.11
CA LEU A 114 -5.63 -7.12 -18.04
C LEU A 114 -6.51 -6.43 -19.10
N PHE A 115 -6.10 -5.28 -19.59
CA PHE A 115 -6.86 -4.53 -20.59
C PHE A 115 -6.67 -5.09 -22.00
N PHE A 116 -5.46 -5.53 -22.36
CA PHE A 116 -5.12 -5.91 -23.73
C PHE A 116 -5.05 -7.43 -23.96
N PHE A 117 -4.86 -8.23 -22.93
CA PHE A 117 -4.70 -9.69 -23.09
C PHE A 117 -5.92 -10.44 -22.55
N SER A 118 -6.57 -11.22 -23.44
CA SER A 118 -7.74 -12.03 -23.12
C SER A 118 -7.44 -13.51 -22.85
N GLU A 119 -6.19 -13.94 -23.08
CA GLU A 119 -5.77 -15.33 -22.83
C GLU A 119 -5.75 -15.62 -21.32
N ILE A 120 -6.73 -16.35 -20.82
CA ILE A 120 -6.99 -16.55 -19.38
C ILE A 120 -5.78 -17.15 -18.66
N PHE A 121 -5.12 -18.17 -19.23
CA PHE A 121 -4.05 -18.90 -18.54
C PHE A 121 -2.79 -18.05 -18.34
N LEU A 122 -2.26 -17.46 -19.42
CA LEU A 122 -1.05 -16.62 -19.35
C LEU A 122 -1.30 -15.37 -18.55
N THR A 123 -2.43 -14.70 -18.77
CA THR A 123 -2.83 -13.51 -18.01
C THR A 123 -2.92 -13.78 -16.51
N THR A 124 -3.44 -14.94 -16.11
CA THR A 124 -3.51 -15.33 -14.70
C THR A 124 -2.12 -15.51 -14.09
N ILE A 125 -1.18 -16.17 -14.78
CA ILE A 125 0.20 -16.34 -14.28
C ILE A 125 0.90 -14.99 -14.12
N PHE A 126 0.80 -14.11 -15.12
CA PHE A 126 1.42 -12.78 -15.06
C PHE A 126 0.76 -11.90 -13.99
N LEU A 127 -0.56 -12.02 -13.79
CA LEU A 127 -1.28 -11.33 -12.72
C LEU A 127 -0.76 -11.77 -11.35
N PHE A 128 -0.68 -13.07 -11.08
CA PHE A 128 -0.16 -13.58 -9.81
C PHE A 128 1.28 -13.11 -9.54
N SER A 129 2.14 -13.20 -10.56
CA SER A 129 3.53 -12.76 -10.46
C SER A 129 3.64 -11.26 -10.17
N GLY A 130 2.86 -10.45 -10.89
CA GLY A 130 2.83 -9.00 -10.71
C GLY A 130 2.24 -8.59 -9.37
N LEU A 131 1.20 -9.28 -8.88
CA LEU A 131 0.65 -9.05 -7.54
C LEU A 131 1.64 -9.45 -6.44
N PHE A 132 2.45 -10.50 -6.65
CA PHE A 132 3.52 -10.86 -5.73
C PHE A 132 4.62 -9.78 -5.69
N ILE A 133 5.03 -9.27 -6.85
CA ILE A 133 5.99 -8.15 -6.94
C ILE A 133 5.42 -6.91 -6.25
N PHE A 134 4.14 -6.58 -6.50
CA PHE A 134 3.44 -5.49 -5.81
C PHE A 134 3.53 -5.67 -4.30
N CYS A 135 3.28 -6.89 -3.80
CA CYS A 135 3.34 -7.22 -2.38
C CYS A 135 4.67 -6.82 -1.75
N VAL A 136 5.77 -7.29 -2.34
CA VAL A 136 7.13 -7.01 -1.82
C VAL A 136 7.41 -5.51 -1.81
N ILE A 137 7.17 -4.81 -2.94
CA ILE A 137 7.43 -3.38 -3.07
C ILE A 137 6.57 -2.58 -2.09
N PHE A 138 5.27 -2.91 -1.99
CA PHE A 138 4.34 -2.24 -1.08
C PHE A 138 4.75 -2.37 0.39
N PHE A 139 5.15 -3.56 0.82
CA PHE A 139 5.50 -3.79 2.22
C PHE A 139 6.79 -3.09 2.61
N VAL A 140 7.78 -3.10 1.72
CA VAL A 140 9.02 -2.34 1.89
C VAL A 140 8.70 -0.85 2.02
N ASN A 141 7.93 -0.28 1.09
CA ASN A 141 7.57 1.13 1.13
C ASN A 141 6.72 1.49 2.35
N SER A 142 5.80 0.61 2.76
CA SER A 142 5.02 0.78 4.00
C SER A 142 5.93 0.89 5.23
N SER A 143 7.01 0.10 5.28
CA SER A 143 8.00 0.15 6.35
C SER A 143 8.79 1.45 6.34
N ILE A 144 9.22 1.92 5.16
CA ILE A 144 9.90 3.22 5.01
C ILE A 144 9.01 4.36 5.51
N HIS A 145 7.72 4.37 5.15
CA HIS A 145 6.77 5.37 5.65
C HIS A 145 6.65 5.35 7.18
N SER A 146 6.69 4.17 7.80
CA SER A 146 6.66 4.03 9.26
C SER A 146 7.94 4.54 9.93
N TYR A 147 9.07 4.51 9.23
CA TYR A 147 10.32 5.15 9.67
C TYR A 147 10.27 6.67 9.52
N LEU A 148 9.78 7.14 8.37
CA LEU A 148 9.69 8.57 8.07
C LEU A 148 8.80 9.32 9.07
N ILE A 149 7.69 8.72 9.53
CA ILE A 149 6.84 9.38 10.53
C ILE A 149 7.58 9.60 11.84
N LEU A 150 8.38 8.62 12.30
CA LEU A 150 9.20 8.76 13.49
C LEU A 150 10.35 9.75 13.28
N HIS A 151 10.93 9.78 12.08
CA HIS A 151 12.00 10.71 11.71
C HIS A 151 11.53 12.17 11.69
N PHE A 152 10.33 12.43 11.20
CA PHE A 152 9.76 13.78 11.12
C PHE A 152 9.07 14.25 12.41
N SER A 153 8.77 13.34 13.33
CA SER A 153 8.10 13.68 14.59
C SER A 153 9.06 14.34 15.58
N LYS A 154 8.58 15.38 16.25
CA LYS A 154 9.31 15.99 17.37
C LYS A 154 9.09 15.18 18.65
N MET A 155 10.12 15.11 19.53
CA MET A 155 10.08 14.33 20.78
C MET A 155 8.82 14.55 21.62
N ASN A 156 8.35 15.79 21.71
CA ASN A 156 7.17 16.18 22.52
C ASN A 156 5.82 15.89 21.86
N ARG A 157 5.77 15.43 20.60
CA ARG A 157 4.53 15.20 19.81
C ARG A 157 4.47 13.85 19.13
N VAL A 158 5.42 12.96 19.33
CA VAL A 158 5.51 11.66 18.62
C VAL A 158 4.19 10.89 18.64
N SER A 159 3.55 10.79 19.82
CA SER A 159 2.30 10.05 19.96
C SER A 159 1.15 10.66 19.14
N LEU A 160 1.04 12.00 19.08
CA LEU A 160 0.02 12.68 18.29
C LEU A 160 0.28 12.54 16.79
N ASP A 161 1.51 12.73 16.36
CA ASP A 161 1.89 12.64 14.95
C ASP A 161 1.71 11.20 14.41
N VAL A 162 2.09 10.21 15.21
CA VAL A 162 1.87 8.78 14.89
C VAL A 162 0.37 8.46 14.89
N GLY A 163 -0.39 8.97 15.85
CA GLY A 163 -1.85 8.83 15.89
C GLY A 163 -2.52 9.40 14.64
N PHE A 164 -2.14 10.61 14.22
CA PHE A 164 -2.62 11.23 12.98
C PHE A 164 -2.29 10.40 11.74
N TYR A 165 -1.08 9.90 11.65
CA TYR A 165 -0.64 9.02 10.58
C TYR A 165 -1.43 7.70 10.52
N TYR A 166 -1.74 7.07 11.67
CA TYR A 166 -2.58 5.87 11.70
C TYR A 166 -4.04 6.15 11.39
N MET A 167 -4.55 7.31 11.77
CA MET A 167 -5.89 7.77 11.35
C MET A 167 -5.96 7.91 9.82
N ALA A 168 -4.96 8.52 9.20
CA ALA A 168 -4.84 8.61 7.75
C ALA A 168 -4.79 7.23 7.09
N ASN A 169 -4.04 6.28 7.67
CA ASN A 169 -4.01 4.89 7.21
C ASN A 169 -5.39 4.23 7.23
N ALA A 170 -6.13 4.38 8.33
CA ALA A 170 -7.49 3.83 8.47
C ALA A 170 -8.46 4.47 7.45
N THR A 171 -8.35 5.78 7.24
CA THR A 171 -9.13 6.52 6.23
C THR A 171 -8.88 6.00 4.82
N GLY A 172 -7.60 5.80 4.46
CA GLY A 172 -7.23 5.23 3.16
C GLY A 172 -7.80 3.83 2.95
N ARG A 173 -7.73 2.98 3.96
CA ARG A 173 -8.29 1.62 3.92
C ARG A 173 -9.81 1.62 3.80
N PHE A 174 -10.49 2.51 4.51
CA PHE A 174 -11.95 2.65 4.41
C PHE A 174 -12.38 3.01 2.98
N PHE A 175 -11.82 4.07 2.41
CA PHE A 175 -12.13 4.45 1.04
C PHE A 175 -11.68 3.40 0.01
N GLY A 176 -10.51 2.79 0.20
CA GLY A 176 -10.03 1.71 -0.65
C GLY A 176 -10.99 0.52 -0.69
N THR A 177 -11.47 0.07 0.47
CA THR A 177 -12.45 -1.02 0.57
C THR A 177 -13.78 -0.67 -0.10
N LEU A 178 -14.30 0.56 0.12
CA LEU A 178 -15.53 1.02 -0.52
C LEU A 178 -15.37 1.04 -2.05
N LEU A 179 -14.28 1.63 -2.54
CA LEU A 179 -13.97 1.68 -3.96
C LEU A 179 -13.71 0.28 -4.55
N SER A 180 -13.25 -0.68 -3.77
CA SER A 180 -13.03 -2.06 -4.23
C SER A 180 -14.32 -2.70 -4.74
N GLY A 181 -15.39 -2.62 -3.94
CA GLY A 181 -16.69 -3.14 -4.36
C GLY A 181 -17.26 -2.41 -5.58
N LEU A 182 -17.22 -1.06 -5.54
CA LEU A 182 -17.74 -0.24 -6.63
C LEU A 182 -16.98 -0.48 -7.94
N SER A 183 -15.65 -0.38 -7.91
CA SER A 183 -14.84 -0.55 -9.13
C SER A 183 -14.97 -1.94 -9.73
N TYR A 184 -15.03 -2.97 -8.89
CA TYR A 184 -15.22 -4.33 -9.38
C TYR A 184 -16.59 -4.51 -10.04
N GLN A 185 -17.62 -3.92 -9.48
CA GLN A 185 -18.99 -3.98 -10.05
C GLN A 185 -19.07 -3.34 -11.44
N PHE A 186 -18.35 -2.21 -11.66
CA PHE A 186 -18.44 -1.47 -12.92
C PHE A 186 -17.45 -1.93 -14.00
N GLY A 187 -16.30 -2.48 -13.63
CA GLY A 187 -15.26 -2.83 -14.60
C GLY A 187 -14.33 -3.95 -14.17
N GLY A 188 -14.77 -4.79 -13.21
CA GLY A 188 -14.01 -5.93 -12.74
C GLY A 188 -12.65 -5.55 -12.13
N LEU A 189 -11.74 -6.51 -12.11
CA LEU A 189 -10.39 -6.33 -11.56
C LEU A 189 -9.58 -5.30 -12.33
N THR A 190 -9.82 -5.15 -13.63
CA THR A 190 -9.12 -4.16 -14.49
C THR A 190 -9.38 -2.74 -14.01
N LEU A 191 -10.65 -2.37 -13.75
CA LEU A 191 -10.98 -1.04 -13.23
C LEU A 191 -10.44 -0.84 -11.82
N SER A 192 -10.46 -1.88 -10.98
CA SER A 192 -9.88 -1.81 -9.63
C SER A 192 -8.37 -1.51 -9.68
N LEU A 193 -7.62 -2.17 -10.58
CA LEU A 193 -6.19 -1.90 -10.77
C LEU A 193 -5.93 -0.51 -11.40
N ALA A 194 -6.79 -0.06 -12.31
CA ALA A 194 -6.69 1.28 -12.88
C ALA A 194 -6.87 2.37 -11.81
N LEU A 195 -7.88 2.25 -10.95
CA LEU A 195 -8.07 3.16 -9.82
C LEU A 195 -6.90 3.10 -8.82
N SER A 196 -6.40 1.90 -8.53
CA SER A 196 -5.20 1.72 -7.72
C SER A 196 -3.99 2.45 -8.32
N THR A 197 -3.81 2.37 -9.64
CA THR A 197 -2.75 3.09 -10.37
C THR A 197 -2.86 4.60 -10.18
N ILE A 198 -4.06 5.15 -10.32
CA ILE A 198 -4.33 6.58 -10.09
C ILE A 198 -4.00 6.96 -8.65
N MET A 199 -4.40 6.16 -7.67
CA MET A 199 -4.10 6.42 -6.25
C MET A 199 -2.59 6.39 -5.97
N ILE A 200 -1.83 5.44 -6.55
CA ILE A 200 -0.37 5.41 -6.39
C ILE A 200 0.29 6.60 -7.10
N ALA A 201 -0.23 7.09 -8.22
CA ALA A 201 0.24 8.32 -8.83
C ALA A 201 0.05 9.54 -7.90
N PHE A 202 -1.10 9.64 -7.22
CA PHE A 202 -1.31 10.66 -6.17
C PHE A 202 -0.38 10.47 -4.96
N CYS A 203 -0.14 9.22 -4.55
CA CYS A 203 0.83 8.93 -3.49
C CYS A 203 2.24 9.43 -3.88
N LEU A 204 2.70 9.15 -5.11
CA LEU A 204 3.99 9.61 -5.63
C LEU A 204 4.05 11.14 -5.66
N TYR A 205 3.00 11.79 -6.15
CA TYR A 205 2.90 13.25 -6.18
C TYR A 205 3.06 13.84 -4.77
N LEU A 206 2.32 13.34 -3.78
CA LEU A 206 2.43 13.81 -2.39
C LEU A 206 3.79 13.51 -1.76
N THR A 207 4.36 12.34 -2.04
CA THR A 207 5.69 11.96 -1.56
C THR A 207 6.78 12.88 -2.15
N SER A 208 6.57 13.47 -3.34
CA SER A 208 7.53 14.40 -3.96
C SER A 208 7.70 15.72 -3.18
N PHE A 209 6.72 16.10 -2.37
CA PHE A 209 6.79 17.30 -1.50
C PHE A 209 7.50 17.05 -0.17
N LEU A 210 7.84 15.80 0.16
CA LEU A 210 8.62 15.52 1.36
C LEU A 210 10.03 16.08 1.20
N LYS A 211 10.49 16.76 2.25
CA LYS A 211 11.84 17.32 2.32
C LYS A 211 12.59 16.62 3.44
N GLU A 212 13.86 16.28 3.19
CA GLU A 212 14.72 15.80 4.24
C GLU A 212 14.93 16.93 5.27
N SER A 213 14.47 16.71 6.49
CA SER A 213 14.73 17.64 7.59
C SER A 213 15.87 17.05 8.41
N TYR A 214 17.03 17.66 8.35
CA TYR A 214 18.09 17.40 9.32
C TYR A 214 17.62 17.94 10.67
N ASN A 215 17.25 17.05 11.59
CA ASN A 215 17.10 17.44 12.99
C ASN A 215 18.49 17.58 13.61
N GLU A 216 19.02 18.78 13.63
CA GLU A 216 20.23 19.14 14.39
C GLU A 216 20.04 19.00 15.92
N GLU A 217 18.82 18.76 16.40
CA GLU A 217 18.48 18.66 17.83
C GLU A 217 18.56 17.22 18.42
N LYS A 218 19.19 16.26 17.73
CA LYS A 218 19.40 14.89 18.25
C LYS A 218 20.86 14.61 18.65
N ILE A 219 21.62 15.66 19.02
CA ILE A 219 22.93 15.51 19.67
C ILE A 219 22.79 15.87 21.14
#